data_6e3480e93ed2c8bc6b0c9bc4b7fdaae1
#
_entry.id   6e3480e93ed2c8bc6b0c9bc4b7fdaae1
#
_cell.length_a   1.000
_cell.length_b   1.000
_cell.length_c   1.000
_cell.angle_alpha   90.00
_cell.angle_beta   90.00
_cell.angle_gamma   90.00
#
_symmetry.space_group_name_H-M   'P 1'
#
loop_
_entity.id
_entity.type
_entity.pdbx_description
1 polymer ?
#
loop_
_entity_poly.entity_id
_entity_poly.type
_entity_poly.pdbx_seq_one_letter_code
_entity_poly.pdbx_strand_id
1 'polypeptide(L)'
;MSLSAAYIPLAGRAPVDFTPESSRRARGIATWAALRSLGRSGVADMVERCCALASRFGARLTDGGYEVLNDVVLNQVLVAFGDGDATRQVIRAVQDEGTCWCGGTEWHGRAAMRISVSSWATTAADIDRSAEAIMRIASRIVSS
;
A
#
# COMPACT_ATOMS: atom_id res chain seq x y z
N MET A 1 1.59 23.22 -23.80
CA MET A 1 2.76 24.14 -23.74
C MET A 1 3.85 23.51 -24.58
N SER A 2 4.20 24.05 -25.77
CA SER A 2 5.30 23.52 -26.58
C SER A 2 6.58 24.24 -26.21
N LEU A 3 7.60 23.49 -25.79
CA LEU A 3 8.96 24.02 -25.59
C LEU A 3 9.68 24.00 -26.94
N SER A 4 10.06 25.18 -27.45
CA SER A 4 10.85 25.32 -28.67
C SER A 4 12.20 25.93 -28.32
N ALA A 5 13.26 25.22 -28.63
CA ALA A 5 14.64 25.72 -28.57
C ALA A 5 15.44 25.17 -29.77
N ALA A 6 16.43 25.92 -30.22
CA ALA A 6 17.19 25.61 -31.46
C ALA A 6 17.89 24.23 -31.44
N TYR A 7 18.08 23.62 -30.27
CA TYR A 7 18.72 22.31 -30.10
C TYR A 7 17.72 21.17 -29.87
N ILE A 8 16.41 21.45 -29.85
CA ILE A 8 15.37 20.43 -29.64
C ILE A 8 14.87 19.99 -31.03
N PRO A 9 15.02 18.72 -31.43
CA PRO A 9 14.46 18.22 -32.68
C PRO A 9 12.93 18.31 -32.66
N LEU A 10 12.36 18.99 -33.65
CA LEU A 10 10.89 19.17 -33.77
C LEU A 10 10.20 18.00 -34.49
N ALA A 11 10.90 16.89 -34.76
CA ALA A 11 10.36 15.74 -35.48
C ALA A 11 9.80 14.70 -34.55
N GLY A 12 8.45 14.65 -34.48
CA GLY A 12 7.70 13.64 -33.71
C GLY A 12 7.36 14.05 -32.29
N ARG A 13 6.61 13.18 -31.58
CA ARG A 13 6.28 13.35 -30.17
C ARG A 13 7.48 12.96 -29.31
N ALA A 14 7.97 13.91 -28.52
CA ALA A 14 9.03 13.67 -27.55
C ALA A 14 8.43 13.20 -26.19
N PRO A 15 9.18 12.45 -25.37
CA PRO A 15 8.70 12.06 -24.04
C PRO A 15 8.27 13.24 -23.15
N VAL A 16 8.83 14.42 -23.35
CA VAL A 16 8.48 15.67 -22.65
C VAL A 16 7.05 16.12 -22.93
N ASP A 17 6.48 15.76 -24.08
CA ASP A 17 5.11 16.14 -24.45
C ASP A 17 4.05 15.38 -23.64
N PHE A 18 4.44 14.30 -22.96
CA PHE A 18 3.57 13.48 -22.13
C PHE A 18 3.72 13.75 -20.63
N THR A 19 4.56 14.72 -20.26
CA THR A 19 4.82 15.04 -18.86
C THR A 19 4.60 16.51 -18.59
N PRO A 20 3.99 16.91 -17.46
CA PRO A 20 3.80 18.31 -17.11
C PRO A 20 5.10 19.05 -16.79
N GLU A 21 6.20 18.30 -16.59
CA GLU A 21 7.51 18.82 -16.22
C GLU A 21 8.49 18.64 -17.37
N SER A 22 9.22 19.68 -17.75
CA SER A 22 10.26 19.61 -18.79
C SER A 22 11.56 18.94 -18.33
N SER A 23 11.76 18.81 -17.01
CA SER A 23 12.91 18.13 -16.41
C SER A 23 12.47 17.30 -15.20
N ARG A 24 12.91 16.04 -15.15
CA ARG A 24 12.58 15.10 -14.08
C ARG A 24 13.81 14.39 -13.55
N ARG A 25 13.80 14.08 -12.25
CA ARG A 25 14.78 13.16 -11.67
C ARG A 25 14.72 11.81 -12.40
N ALA A 26 15.88 11.28 -12.79
CA ALA A 26 16.02 9.96 -13.42
C ALA A 26 15.75 8.83 -12.38
N ARG A 27 14.49 8.56 -12.11
CA ARG A 27 14.04 7.57 -11.09
C ARG A 27 14.52 6.15 -11.40
N GLY A 28 14.74 5.83 -12.65
CA GLY A 28 15.29 4.53 -13.06
C GLY A 28 16.67 4.22 -12.48
N ILE A 29 17.49 5.24 -12.21
CA ILE A 29 18.83 5.05 -11.60
C ILE A 29 18.69 4.46 -10.19
N ALA A 30 17.78 4.99 -9.36
CA ALA A 30 17.56 4.46 -8.01
C ALA A 30 17.02 3.01 -8.04
N THR A 31 16.08 2.73 -8.94
CA THR A 31 15.55 1.36 -9.14
C THR A 31 16.65 0.41 -9.60
N TRP A 32 17.46 0.81 -10.59
CA TRP A 32 18.58 0.01 -11.08
C TRP A 32 19.61 -0.26 -9.97
N ALA A 33 19.98 0.76 -9.19
CA ALA A 33 20.92 0.62 -8.09
C ALA A 33 20.41 -0.34 -7.01
N ALA A 34 19.12 -0.25 -6.65
CA ALA A 34 18.49 -1.17 -5.71
C ALA A 34 18.52 -2.62 -6.21
N LEU A 35 18.12 -2.85 -7.47
CA LEU A 35 18.14 -4.19 -8.06
C LEU A 35 19.57 -4.75 -8.17
N ARG A 36 20.57 -3.93 -8.50
CA ARG A 36 21.98 -4.34 -8.53
C ARG A 36 22.53 -4.65 -7.16
N SER A 37 22.16 -3.90 -6.14
CA SER A 37 22.58 -4.10 -4.76
C SER A 37 21.98 -5.37 -4.15
N LEU A 38 20.67 -5.59 -4.34
CA LEU A 38 19.96 -6.72 -3.78
C LEU A 38 20.25 -8.04 -4.53
N GLY A 39 20.45 -7.96 -5.85
CA GLY A 39 20.50 -9.14 -6.69
C GLY A 39 19.18 -9.91 -6.71
N ARG A 40 19.17 -11.06 -7.35
CA ARG A 40 17.96 -11.92 -7.47
C ARG A 40 17.48 -12.41 -6.09
N SER A 41 18.39 -12.88 -5.26
CA SER A 41 18.04 -13.40 -3.92
C SER A 41 17.49 -12.31 -3.01
N GLY A 42 18.13 -11.15 -2.92
CA GLY A 42 17.66 -10.06 -2.07
C GLY A 42 16.31 -9.50 -2.50
N VAL A 43 15.99 -9.49 -3.81
CA VAL A 43 14.65 -9.14 -4.30
C VAL A 43 13.63 -10.21 -3.91
N ALA A 44 13.96 -11.50 -4.06
CA ALA A 44 13.08 -12.59 -3.64
C ALA A 44 12.80 -12.53 -2.14
N ASP A 45 13.83 -12.41 -1.30
CA ASP A 45 13.71 -12.28 0.16
C ASP A 45 12.83 -11.09 0.57
N MET A 46 12.95 -9.95 -0.12
CA MET A 46 12.13 -8.78 0.15
C MET A 46 10.65 -9.04 -0.18
N VAL A 47 10.36 -9.67 -1.31
CA VAL A 47 8.98 -10.00 -1.71
C VAL A 47 8.38 -11.02 -0.76
N GLU A 48 9.09 -12.12 -0.48
CA GLU A 48 8.63 -13.19 0.41
C GLU A 48 8.35 -12.66 1.81
N ARG A 49 9.22 -11.79 2.34
CA ARG A 49 9.01 -11.16 3.63
C ARG A 49 7.77 -10.26 3.64
N CYS A 50 7.55 -9.44 2.60
CA CYS A 50 6.34 -8.62 2.51
C CYS A 50 5.07 -9.48 2.46
N CYS A 51 5.10 -10.60 1.72
CA CYS A 51 3.98 -11.54 1.65
C CYS A 51 3.72 -12.23 3.00
N ALA A 52 4.76 -12.69 3.67
CA ALA A 52 4.65 -13.31 5.00
C ALA A 52 4.09 -12.33 6.05
N LEU A 53 4.54 -11.08 6.02
CA LEU A 53 4.04 -10.02 6.90
C LEU A 53 2.58 -9.66 6.60
N ALA A 54 2.17 -9.64 5.35
CA ALA A 54 0.76 -9.43 4.97
C ALA A 54 -0.11 -10.61 5.44
N SER A 55 0.34 -11.85 5.27
CA SER A 55 -0.36 -13.03 5.77
C SER A 55 -0.52 -12.98 7.30
N ARG A 56 0.54 -12.58 8.03
CA ARG A 56 0.48 -12.35 9.49
C ARG A 56 -0.57 -11.28 9.84
N PHE A 57 -0.60 -10.18 9.08
CA PHE A 57 -1.58 -9.11 9.30
C PHE A 57 -3.01 -9.63 9.13
N GLY A 58 -3.28 -10.34 8.03
CA GLY A 58 -4.58 -10.95 7.77
C GLY A 58 -5.00 -11.91 8.87
N ALA A 59 -4.09 -12.80 9.32
CA ALA A 59 -4.35 -13.72 10.42
C ALA A 59 -4.71 -12.99 11.73
N ARG A 60 -3.95 -11.95 12.09
CA ARG A 60 -4.24 -11.14 13.30
C ARG A 60 -5.63 -10.49 13.28
N LEU A 61 -6.05 -9.97 12.10
CA LEU A 61 -7.38 -9.38 11.96
C LEU A 61 -8.49 -10.44 12.00
N THR A 62 -8.25 -11.61 11.40
CA THR A 62 -9.19 -12.75 11.45
C THR A 62 -9.34 -13.27 12.89
N ASP A 63 -8.23 -13.44 13.62
CA ASP A 63 -8.25 -13.84 15.03
C ASP A 63 -8.97 -12.82 15.91
N GLY A 64 -8.93 -11.54 15.54
CA GLY A 64 -9.69 -10.45 16.15
C GLY A 64 -11.17 -10.42 15.79
N GLY A 65 -11.66 -11.35 14.98
CA GLY A 65 -13.07 -11.47 14.57
C GLY A 65 -13.46 -10.60 13.38
N TYR A 66 -12.51 -10.04 12.62
CA TYR A 66 -12.79 -9.23 11.45
C TYR A 66 -12.69 -10.04 10.15
N GLU A 67 -13.54 -9.69 9.18
CA GLU A 67 -13.64 -10.42 7.91
C GLU A 67 -12.56 -9.97 6.92
N VAL A 68 -11.57 -10.82 6.68
CA VAL A 68 -10.60 -10.66 5.58
C VAL A 68 -11.24 -11.15 4.29
N LEU A 69 -11.33 -10.26 3.28
CA LEU A 69 -12.14 -10.45 2.08
C LEU A 69 -11.40 -11.15 0.94
N ASN A 70 -10.08 -11.22 0.99
CA ASN A 70 -9.26 -11.80 -0.09
C ASN A 70 -8.36 -12.91 0.44
N ASP A 71 -7.99 -13.82 -0.45
CA ASP A 71 -6.85 -14.71 -0.22
C ASP A 71 -5.58 -13.88 -0.19
N VAL A 72 -4.88 -13.88 0.95
CA VAL A 72 -3.66 -13.09 1.13
C VAL A 72 -2.48 -13.83 0.50
N VAL A 73 -2.41 -13.81 -0.82
CA VAL A 73 -1.35 -14.48 -1.60
C VAL A 73 -0.10 -13.60 -1.73
N LEU A 74 -0.29 -12.29 -1.92
CA LEU A 74 0.78 -11.32 -2.03
C LEU A 74 0.80 -10.41 -0.79
N ASN A 75 1.16 -9.16 -0.99
CA ASN A 75 1.44 -8.21 0.08
C ASN A 75 0.25 -7.29 0.44
N GLN A 76 -0.98 -7.68 0.07
CA GLN A 76 -2.18 -6.88 0.34
C GLN A 76 -3.23 -7.66 1.11
N VAL A 77 -3.84 -6.98 2.09
CA VAL A 77 -4.97 -7.46 2.88
C VAL A 77 -6.16 -6.54 2.64
N LEU A 78 -7.32 -7.12 2.37
CA LEU A 78 -8.60 -6.43 2.32
C LEU A 78 -9.45 -6.88 3.50
N VAL A 79 -9.95 -5.95 4.29
CA VAL A 79 -10.75 -6.26 5.48
C VAL A 79 -11.98 -5.37 5.56
N ALA A 80 -13.10 -5.92 6.00
CA ALA A 80 -14.34 -5.20 6.27
C ALA A 80 -14.63 -5.14 7.78
N PHE A 81 -15.29 -4.07 8.22
CA PHE A 81 -15.69 -3.82 9.61
C PHE A 81 -17.19 -3.56 9.64
N GLY A 82 -17.99 -4.62 9.81
CA GLY A 82 -19.44 -4.49 9.74
C GLY A 82 -19.94 -4.08 8.35
N ASP A 83 -20.72 -3.01 8.29
CA ASP A 83 -21.22 -2.46 7.02
C ASP A 83 -20.21 -1.50 6.33
N GLY A 84 -20.63 -0.96 5.18
CA GLY A 84 -19.78 -0.06 4.40
C GLY A 84 -19.51 1.28 5.09
N ASP A 85 -20.44 1.78 5.90
CA ASP A 85 -20.26 3.05 6.61
C ASP A 85 -19.34 2.88 7.82
N ALA A 86 -19.49 1.80 8.58
CA ALA A 86 -18.57 1.43 9.65
C ALA A 86 -17.15 1.24 9.12
N THR A 87 -16.99 0.52 8.00
CA THR A 87 -15.69 0.33 7.36
C THR A 87 -15.04 1.68 6.99
N ARG A 88 -15.79 2.61 6.40
CA ARG A 88 -15.28 3.94 6.06
C ARG A 88 -14.92 4.77 7.29
N GLN A 89 -15.69 4.64 8.39
CA GLN A 89 -15.39 5.31 9.65
C GLN A 89 -14.11 4.77 10.29
N VAL A 90 -13.94 3.44 10.31
CA VAL A 90 -12.71 2.81 10.82
C VAL A 90 -11.49 3.27 10.03
N ILE A 91 -11.57 3.32 8.68
CA ILE A 91 -10.47 3.80 7.84
C ILE A 91 -10.05 5.22 8.24
N ARG A 92 -11.01 6.15 8.35
CA ARG A 92 -10.72 7.54 8.75
C ARG A 92 -10.10 7.61 10.14
N ALA A 93 -10.67 6.90 11.10
CA ALA A 93 -10.18 6.93 12.47
C ALA A 93 -8.77 6.33 12.61
N VAL A 94 -8.41 5.31 11.82
CA VAL A 94 -7.04 4.76 11.76
C VAL A 94 -6.07 5.77 11.16
N GLN A 95 -6.47 6.46 10.09
CA GLN A 95 -5.65 7.50 9.46
C GLN A 95 -5.41 8.69 10.40
N ASP A 96 -6.43 9.09 11.15
CA ASP A 96 -6.36 10.20 12.11
C ASP A 96 -5.49 9.83 13.34
N GLU A 97 -5.56 8.56 13.79
CA GLU A 97 -4.76 8.07 14.92
C GLU A 97 -3.28 7.95 14.58
N GLY A 98 -2.94 7.61 13.34
CA GLY A 98 -1.59 7.76 12.79
C GLY A 98 -0.60 6.63 13.11
N THR A 99 -0.97 5.56 13.80
CA THR A 99 -0.07 4.40 14.06
C THR A 99 0.32 3.70 12.75
N CYS A 100 -0.62 3.60 11.80
CA CYS A 100 -0.37 3.04 10.49
C CYS A 100 -1.22 3.74 9.42
N TRP A 101 -0.88 3.52 8.15
CA TRP A 101 -1.65 4.03 7.03
C TRP A 101 -2.38 2.91 6.29
N CYS A 102 -3.66 3.12 6.03
CA CYS A 102 -4.50 2.25 5.21
C CYS A 102 -5.34 3.08 4.23
N GLY A 103 -5.79 2.48 3.14
CA GLY A 103 -6.66 3.13 2.15
C GLY A 103 -8.03 2.47 2.07
N GLY A 104 -9.03 3.25 1.63
CA GLY A 104 -10.32 2.70 1.25
C GLY A 104 -10.29 2.11 -0.16
N THR A 105 -11.07 1.06 -0.39
CA THR A 105 -11.33 0.47 -1.70
C THR A 105 -12.71 -0.15 -1.75
N GLU A 106 -13.10 -0.64 -2.92
CA GLU A 106 -14.27 -1.48 -3.10
C GLU A 106 -13.84 -2.85 -3.61
N TRP A 107 -14.40 -3.92 -3.03
CA TRP A 107 -14.14 -5.29 -3.40
C TRP A 107 -15.45 -6.05 -3.57
N HIS A 108 -15.75 -6.48 -4.80
CA HIS A 108 -17.02 -7.14 -5.15
C HIS A 108 -18.27 -6.38 -4.67
N GLY A 109 -18.27 -5.05 -4.84
CA GLY A 109 -19.37 -4.17 -4.42
C GLY A 109 -19.42 -3.86 -2.92
N ARG A 110 -18.42 -4.28 -2.16
CA ARG A 110 -18.32 -4.03 -0.70
C ARG A 110 -17.20 -3.05 -0.39
N ALA A 111 -17.47 -2.08 0.48
CA ALA A 111 -16.43 -1.21 1.00
C ALA A 111 -15.43 -2.02 1.83
N ALA A 112 -14.15 -1.80 1.59
CA ALA A 112 -13.07 -2.49 2.29
C ALA A 112 -11.92 -1.53 2.64
N MET A 113 -11.24 -1.82 3.75
CA MET A 113 -9.94 -1.25 4.05
C MET A 113 -8.87 -2.06 3.32
N ARG A 114 -8.00 -1.39 2.58
CA ARG A 114 -6.84 -2.00 1.93
C ARG A 114 -5.57 -1.66 2.69
N ILE A 115 -4.87 -2.68 3.09
CA ILE A 115 -3.57 -2.62 3.76
C ILE A 115 -2.52 -3.18 2.80
N SER A 116 -1.43 -2.42 2.56
CA SER A 116 -0.34 -2.85 1.68
C SER A 116 0.96 -2.88 2.47
N VAL A 117 1.56 -4.07 2.59
CA VAL A 117 2.86 -4.25 3.24
C VAL A 117 3.94 -4.20 2.17
N SER A 118 4.54 -3.03 1.94
CA SER A 118 5.48 -2.82 0.83
C SER A 118 6.81 -2.16 1.23
N SER A 119 7.00 -1.82 2.50
CA SER A 119 8.24 -1.25 2.98
C SER A 119 9.26 -2.35 3.32
N TRP A 120 10.48 -2.17 2.85
CA TRP A 120 11.61 -3.05 3.19
C TRP A 120 11.95 -3.03 4.69
N ALA A 121 11.59 -1.97 5.41
CA ALA A 121 11.88 -1.79 6.83
C ALA A 121 10.80 -2.35 7.76
N THR A 122 9.63 -2.75 7.24
CA THR A 122 8.53 -3.26 8.06
C THR A 122 8.93 -4.56 8.76
N THR A 123 8.67 -4.63 10.07
CA THR A 123 8.92 -5.78 10.92
C THR A 123 7.61 -6.46 11.37
N ALA A 124 7.73 -7.68 11.94
CA ALA A 124 6.58 -8.35 12.53
C ALA A 124 5.97 -7.55 13.69
N ALA A 125 6.79 -6.88 14.49
CA ALA A 125 6.33 -6.03 15.59
C ALA A 125 5.52 -4.81 15.08
N ASP A 126 5.88 -4.26 13.90
CA ASP A 126 5.11 -3.18 13.28
C ASP A 126 3.74 -3.67 12.81
N ILE A 127 3.68 -4.88 12.27
CA ILE A 127 2.42 -5.52 11.87
C ILE A 127 1.53 -5.75 13.09
N ASP A 128 2.06 -6.31 14.17
CA ASP A 128 1.28 -6.58 15.39
C ASP A 128 0.73 -5.28 15.98
N ARG A 129 1.56 -4.25 16.13
CA ARG A 129 1.16 -2.94 16.62
C ARG A 129 0.09 -2.28 15.74
N SER A 130 0.22 -2.39 14.43
CA SER A 130 -0.75 -1.85 13.47
C SER A 130 -2.09 -2.61 13.54
N ALA A 131 -2.06 -3.94 13.60
CA ALA A 131 -3.26 -4.76 13.75
C ALA A 131 -3.98 -4.45 15.06
N GLU A 132 -3.26 -4.33 16.17
CA GLU A 132 -3.83 -3.96 17.48
C GLU A 132 -4.48 -2.58 17.47
N ALA A 133 -3.84 -1.58 16.82
CA ALA A 133 -4.42 -0.25 16.68
C ALA A 133 -5.72 -0.29 15.86
N ILE A 134 -5.75 -0.99 14.74
CA ILE A 134 -6.94 -1.14 13.91
C ILE A 134 -8.06 -1.83 14.70
N MET A 135 -7.78 -2.95 15.34
CA MET A 135 -8.78 -3.70 16.13
C MET A 135 -9.35 -2.89 17.28
N ARG A 136 -8.51 -2.16 18.01
CA ARG A 136 -8.92 -1.25 19.09
C ARG A 136 -9.83 -0.13 18.60
N ILE A 137 -9.57 0.43 17.42
CA ILE A 137 -10.40 1.48 16.83
C ILE A 137 -11.71 0.88 16.31
N ALA A 138 -11.63 -0.24 15.60
CA ALA A 138 -12.80 -0.90 15.03
C ALA A 138 -13.79 -1.36 16.11
N SER A 139 -13.32 -1.90 17.23
CA SER A 139 -14.18 -2.33 18.34
C SER A 139 -15.04 -1.20 18.91
N ARG A 140 -14.55 0.03 18.93
CA ARG A 140 -15.29 1.21 19.42
C ARG A 140 -16.38 1.67 18.45
N ILE A 141 -16.17 1.45 17.15
CA ILE A 141 -17.07 1.94 16.09
C ILE A 141 -18.16 0.90 15.80
N VAL A 142 -17.79 -0.37 15.73
CA VAL A 142 -18.72 -1.47 15.36
C VAL A 142 -19.64 -1.86 16.52
N SER A 143 -19.25 -1.57 17.78
CA SER A 143 -20.06 -1.85 18.97
C SER A 143 -21.05 -0.72 19.33
N SER A 144 -21.07 0.37 18.57
CA SER A 144 -21.96 1.53 18.75
C SER A 144 -23.15 1.48 17.82
#